data_c51801cea87a13f422d06f2f7fe74ef6
#
_entry.id   c51801cea87a13f422d06f2f7fe74ef6
#
_cell.length_a   1.000
_cell.length_b   1.000
_cell.length_c   1.000
_cell.angle_alpha   90.00
_cell.angle_beta   90.00
_cell.angle_gamma   90.00
#
_symmetry.space_group_name_H-M   'P 1'
#
loop_
_entity.id
_entity.type
_entity.pdbx_description
1 polymer ?
#
loop_
_entity_poly.entity_id
_entity_poly.type
_entity_poly.pdbx_seq_one_letter_code
_entity_poly.pdbx_strand_id
1 'polypeptide(L)'
;MKVSIIGSGIGGICAAIRLKSKGFDVEVFEKNKLPGGKLNTFSLDRFRFDAGPSLFTMPFLVDELFELFDLNPRDYYNYKKKKFIVNIFGMIKQSLRHTRIIENF
;
A
#
# COMPACT_ATOMS: atom_id res chain seq x y z
N MET A 1 -22.46 -10.53 12.87
CA MET A 1 -22.40 -11.25 11.57
C MET A 1 -20.93 -11.48 11.24
N LYS A 2 -20.59 -12.72 10.83
CA LYS A 2 -19.23 -13.11 10.46
C LYS A 2 -19.03 -12.88 8.95
N VAL A 3 -17.90 -12.35 8.56
CA VAL A 3 -17.53 -12.07 7.16
C VAL A 3 -16.17 -12.72 6.89
N SER A 4 -16.11 -13.49 5.82
CA SER A 4 -14.87 -14.10 5.33
C SER A 4 -14.36 -13.36 4.09
N ILE A 5 -13.11 -12.99 4.08
CA ILE A 5 -12.44 -12.32 2.96
C ILE A 5 -11.40 -13.27 2.37
N ILE A 6 -11.43 -13.43 1.08
CA ILE A 6 -10.48 -14.28 0.36
C ILE A 6 -9.41 -13.39 -0.29
N GLY A 7 -8.17 -13.56 0.18
CA GLY A 7 -7.01 -12.81 -0.26
C GLY A 7 -6.70 -11.60 0.62
N SER A 8 -5.44 -11.51 1.04
CA SER A 8 -4.89 -10.41 1.84
C SER A 8 -4.02 -9.45 1.00
N GLY A 9 -4.41 -9.21 -0.23
CA GLY A 9 -3.91 -8.06 -0.98
C GLY A 9 -4.43 -6.76 -0.37
N ILE A 10 -3.96 -5.59 -0.85
CA ILE A 10 -4.33 -4.29 -0.29
C ILE A 10 -5.85 -4.09 -0.23
N GLY A 11 -6.59 -4.50 -1.27
CA GLY A 11 -8.05 -4.41 -1.29
C GLY A 11 -8.72 -5.26 -0.21
N GLY A 12 -8.26 -6.51 -0.02
CA GLY A 12 -8.79 -7.41 1.01
C GLY A 12 -8.50 -6.90 2.42
N ILE A 13 -7.28 -6.40 2.65
CA ILE A 13 -6.91 -5.81 3.95
C ILE A 13 -7.74 -4.55 4.23
N CYS A 14 -7.87 -3.64 3.27
CA CYS A 14 -8.69 -2.43 3.41
C CYS A 14 -10.16 -2.76 3.70
N ALA A 15 -10.72 -3.76 3.01
CA ALA A 15 -12.09 -4.22 3.26
C ALA A 15 -12.24 -4.81 4.65
N ALA A 16 -11.28 -5.64 5.09
CA ALA A 16 -11.27 -6.24 6.42
C ALA A 16 -11.29 -5.18 7.52
N ILE A 17 -10.42 -4.18 7.43
CA ILE A 17 -10.31 -3.09 8.40
C ILE A 17 -11.63 -2.29 8.46
N ARG A 18 -12.19 -1.91 7.31
CA ARG A 18 -13.45 -1.15 7.23
C ARG A 18 -14.66 -1.94 7.74
N LEU A 19 -14.71 -3.24 7.48
CA LEU A 19 -15.77 -4.09 8.03
C LEU A 19 -15.62 -4.27 9.55
N LYS A 20 -14.39 -4.44 10.03
CA LYS A 20 -14.10 -4.54 11.45
C LYS A 20 -14.48 -3.26 12.20
N SER A 21 -14.21 -2.09 11.66
CA SER A 21 -14.62 -0.80 12.27
C SER A 21 -16.14 -0.63 12.36
N LYS A 22 -16.89 -1.35 11.52
CA LYS A 22 -18.37 -1.40 11.57
C LYS A 22 -18.91 -2.49 12.48
N GLY A 23 -18.06 -3.17 13.25
CA GLY A 23 -18.48 -4.18 14.23
C GLY A 23 -18.67 -5.58 13.67
N PHE A 24 -18.30 -5.86 12.43
CA PHE A 24 -18.34 -7.22 11.88
C PHE A 24 -17.22 -8.08 12.48
N ASP A 25 -17.50 -9.37 12.62
CA ASP A 25 -16.48 -10.38 12.90
C ASP A 25 -15.85 -10.79 11.57
N VAL A 26 -14.56 -10.49 11.37
CA VAL A 26 -13.89 -10.61 10.06
C VAL A 26 -12.76 -11.62 10.14
N GLU A 27 -12.77 -12.57 9.19
CA GLU A 27 -11.66 -13.48 8.95
C GLU A 27 -11.10 -13.25 7.54
N VAL A 28 -9.77 -13.30 7.40
CA VAL A 28 -9.07 -13.17 6.13
C VAL A 28 -8.33 -14.45 5.83
N PHE A 29 -8.55 -15.01 4.65
CA PHE A 29 -7.88 -16.22 4.15
C PHE A 29 -6.90 -15.83 3.05
N GLU A 30 -5.63 -16.21 3.22
CA GLU A 30 -4.57 -15.97 2.26
C GLU A 30 -3.89 -17.29 1.88
N LYS A 31 -3.72 -17.54 0.59
CA LYS A 31 -3.07 -18.75 0.08
C LYS A 31 -1.55 -18.70 0.14
N ASN A 32 -0.98 -17.50 0.13
CA ASN A 32 0.46 -17.30 0.17
C ASN A 32 0.95 -17.22 1.62
N LYS A 33 2.25 -17.42 1.81
CA LYS A 33 2.88 -17.34 3.15
C LYS A 33 2.84 -15.93 3.75
N LEU A 34 2.83 -14.90 2.90
CA LEU A 34 2.84 -13.51 3.31
C LEU A 34 1.62 -12.77 2.75
N PRO A 35 1.03 -11.85 3.52
CA PRO A 35 0.01 -10.93 3.02
C PRO A 35 0.63 -9.89 2.07
N GLY A 36 -0.22 -9.12 1.39
CA GLY A 36 0.20 -8.00 0.55
C GLY A 36 -0.14 -8.17 -0.94
N GLY A 37 -0.32 -9.40 -1.41
CA GLY A 37 -0.66 -9.65 -2.81
C GLY A 37 0.41 -9.16 -3.77
N LYS A 38 0.11 -8.14 -4.59
CA LYS A 38 1.09 -7.52 -5.51
C LYS A 38 2.14 -6.66 -4.79
N LEU A 39 1.91 -6.25 -3.55
CA LEU A 39 2.91 -5.62 -2.69
C LEU A 39 3.72 -6.71 -2.02
N ASN A 40 4.72 -7.22 -2.73
CA ASN A 40 5.52 -8.35 -2.29
C ASN A 40 7.01 -8.03 -2.43
N THR A 41 7.82 -8.85 -1.76
CA THR A 41 9.27 -8.76 -1.82
C THR A 41 9.86 -10.13 -2.07
N PHE A 42 11.04 -10.17 -2.67
CA PHE A 42 11.85 -11.39 -2.77
C PHE A 42 13.29 -11.08 -2.39
N SER A 43 13.98 -12.09 -1.94
CA SER A 43 15.41 -12.00 -1.62
C SER A 43 16.21 -12.87 -2.56
N LEU A 44 17.32 -12.34 -3.04
CA LEU A 44 18.34 -13.06 -3.79
C LEU A 44 19.67 -12.85 -3.08
N ASP A 45 20.25 -13.92 -2.60
CA ASP A 45 21.40 -13.90 -1.70
C ASP A 45 21.14 -13.01 -0.46
N ARG A 46 21.96 -11.96 -0.27
CA ARG A 46 21.84 -10.99 0.82
C ARG A 46 21.02 -9.74 0.44
N PHE A 47 20.50 -9.67 -0.78
CA PHE A 47 19.75 -8.51 -1.27
C PHE A 47 18.25 -8.76 -1.23
N ARG A 48 17.51 -7.76 -0.80
CA ARG A 48 16.05 -7.73 -0.83
C ARG A 48 15.57 -6.81 -1.94
N PHE A 49 14.58 -7.26 -2.70
CA PHE A 49 13.98 -6.52 -3.80
C PHE A 49 12.46 -6.41 -3.62
N ASP A 50 11.90 -5.28 -3.98
CA ASP A 50 10.45 -5.14 -4.11
C ASP A 50 10.00 -5.79 -5.42
N ALA A 51 9.02 -6.69 -5.31
CA ALA A 51 8.47 -7.44 -6.45
C ALA A 51 7.21 -6.81 -7.03
N GLY A 52 6.88 -5.60 -6.62
CA GLY A 52 5.66 -4.88 -7.00
C GLY A 52 5.85 -3.37 -7.05
N PRO A 53 4.76 -2.61 -6.91
CA PRO A 53 4.83 -1.15 -6.88
C PRO A 53 5.73 -0.67 -5.74
N SER A 54 6.72 0.16 -6.07
CA SER A 54 7.63 0.79 -5.11
C SER A 54 7.20 2.20 -4.72
N LEU A 55 6.12 2.70 -5.30
CA LEU A 55 5.64 4.05 -5.11
C LEU A 55 4.32 4.08 -4.35
N PHE A 56 4.26 4.92 -3.33
CA PHE A 56 3.09 5.11 -2.48
C PHE A 56 2.31 6.35 -2.91
N THR A 57 1.30 6.17 -3.77
CA THR A 57 0.66 7.26 -4.49
C THR A 57 -0.45 7.98 -3.71
N MET A 58 -1.14 7.31 -2.82
CA MET A 58 -2.32 7.82 -2.11
C MET A 58 -2.25 7.49 -0.61
N PRO A 59 -1.28 8.04 0.14
CA PRO A 59 -1.06 7.68 1.54
C PRO A 59 -2.24 8.05 2.45
N PHE A 60 -2.99 9.10 2.12
CA PHE A 60 -4.16 9.52 2.89
C PHE A 60 -5.22 8.41 2.98
N LEU A 61 -5.37 7.55 1.97
CA LEU A 61 -6.29 6.41 2.04
C LEU A 61 -5.85 5.34 3.05
N VAL A 62 -4.55 5.26 3.31
CA VAL A 62 -4.02 4.38 4.36
C VAL A 62 -4.13 5.06 5.71
N ASP A 63 -3.85 6.36 5.80
CA ASP A 63 -4.04 7.15 7.03
C ASP A 63 -5.47 7.01 7.56
N GLU A 64 -6.49 7.11 6.69
CA GLU A 64 -7.90 6.91 7.04
C GLU A 64 -8.18 5.56 7.72
N LEU A 65 -7.47 4.49 7.35
CA LEU A 65 -7.68 3.16 7.94
C LEU A 65 -7.24 3.10 9.39
N PHE A 66 -6.18 3.82 9.76
CA PHE A 66 -5.72 3.93 11.15
C PHE A 66 -6.68 4.81 11.97
N GLU A 67 -7.15 5.90 11.38
CA GLU A 67 -8.10 6.83 12.01
C GLU A 67 -9.43 6.17 12.36
N LEU A 68 -9.86 5.14 11.61
CA LEU A 68 -11.06 4.34 11.94
C LEU A 68 -11.01 3.68 13.33
N PHE A 69 -9.83 3.57 13.92
CA PHE A 69 -9.59 2.96 15.23
C PHE A 69 -8.89 3.94 16.20
N ASP A 70 -8.99 5.24 15.94
CA ASP A 70 -8.38 6.30 16.74
C ASP A 70 -6.85 6.15 16.88
N LEU A 71 -6.21 5.54 15.89
CA LEU A 71 -4.77 5.33 15.84
C LEU A 71 -4.09 6.43 15.02
N ASN A 72 -2.94 6.91 15.52
CA ASN A 72 -2.13 7.84 14.75
C ASN A 72 -1.28 7.08 13.70
N PRO A 73 -1.47 7.30 12.39
CA PRO A 73 -0.70 6.61 11.36
C PRO A 73 0.81 6.77 11.49
N ARG A 74 1.27 7.91 12.03
CA ARG A 74 2.72 8.23 12.15
C ARG A 74 3.46 7.38 13.18
N ASP A 75 2.73 6.68 14.06
CA ASP A 75 3.31 5.73 15.01
C ASP A 75 3.68 4.38 14.34
N TYR A 76 3.14 4.13 13.14
CA TYR A 76 3.30 2.88 12.41
C TYR A 76 4.16 3.02 11.15
N TYR A 77 4.03 4.14 10.41
CA TYR A 77 4.79 4.37 9.20
C TYR A 77 4.94 5.86 8.90
N ASN A 78 6.00 6.19 8.16
CA ASN A 78 6.25 7.54 7.69
C ASN A 78 6.53 7.55 6.20
N TYR A 79 6.26 8.67 5.53
CA TYR A 79 6.54 8.87 4.13
C TYR A 79 7.01 10.28 3.84
N LYS A 80 7.77 10.44 2.76
CA LYS A 80 8.19 11.74 2.26
C LYS A 80 7.51 12.05 0.94
N LYS A 81 6.94 13.24 0.84
CA LYS A 81 6.30 13.72 -0.39
C LYS A 81 7.36 14.28 -1.33
N LYS A 82 7.50 13.66 -2.50
CA LYS A 82 8.41 14.13 -3.56
C LYS A 82 7.67 14.99 -4.58
N LYS A 83 8.29 16.09 -5.04
CA LYS A 83 7.72 16.95 -6.10
C LYS A 83 7.94 16.36 -7.50
N PHE A 84 9.04 15.65 -7.70
CA PHE A 84 9.44 15.05 -8.97
C PHE A 84 10.02 13.65 -8.72
N ILE A 85 9.56 12.67 -9.48
CA ILE A 85 9.97 11.29 -9.30
C ILE A 85 10.47 10.65 -10.59
N VAL A 86 9.91 11.03 -11.72
CA VAL A 86 10.28 10.45 -13.02
C VAL A 86 10.46 11.56 -14.04
N ASN A 87 11.61 11.55 -14.71
CA ASN A 87 11.83 12.27 -15.96
C ASN A 87 11.69 11.26 -17.10
N ILE A 88 10.66 11.42 -17.91
CA ILE A 88 10.49 10.60 -19.12
C ILE A 88 11.11 11.34 -20.28
N PHE A 89 12.21 10.81 -20.81
CA PHE A 89 12.85 11.29 -22.03
C PHE A 89 12.35 10.47 -23.22
N GLY A 90 11.54 11.07 -24.09
CA GLY A 90 11.08 10.47 -25.33
C GLY A 90 11.67 11.17 -26.55
N MET A 91 11.55 10.55 -27.75
CA MET A 91 12.01 11.15 -29.01
C MET A 91 11.24 12.42 -29.43
N ILE A 92 10.15 12.77 -28.73
CA ILE A 92 9.41 14.02 -28.89
C ILE A 92 9.78 14.92 -27.72
N LYS A 93 10.30 16.11 -28.02
CA LYS A 93 10.77 17.15 -27.06
C LYS A 93 9.64 17.74 -26.20
N GLN A 94 8.77 16.95 -25.61
CA GLN A 94 7.81 17.39 -24.62
C GLN A 94 8.11 16.71 -23.29
N SER A 95 8.63 17.49 -22.35
CA SER A 95 8.74 17.13 -20.95
C SER A 95 7.34 17.02 -20.37
N LEU A 96 6.83 15.82 -20.25
CA LEU A 96 5.65 15.56 -19.41
C LEU A 96 6.07 15.66 -17.94
N ARG A 97 5.89 16.84 -17.38
CA ARG A 97 5.98 17.03 -15.92
C ARG A 97 4.69 16.49 -15.32
N HIS A 98 4.70 15.25 -14.86
CA HIS A 98 3.55 14.73 -14.12
C HIS A 98 3.95 14.01 -12.84
N THR A 99 3.27 14.41 -11.80
CA THR A 99 2.62 13.71 -10.71
C THR A 99 3.41 13.54 -9.42
N ARG A 100 2.76 13.93 -8.33
CA ARG A 100 3.15 13.72 -6.95
C ARG A 100 3.20 12.21 -6.66
N ILE A 101 4.35 11.70 -6.40
CA ILE A 101 4.56 10.34 -5.94
C ILE A 101 5.27 10.39 -4.58
N ILE A 102 4.97 9.44 -3.72
CA ILE A 102 5.42 9.37 -2.35
C ILE A 102 6.22 8.09 -2.19
N GLU A 103 7.46 8.18 -1.76
CA GLU A 103 8.30 7.04 -1.42
C GLU A 103 8.21 6.75 0.07
N ASN A 104 8.11 5.46 0.43
CA ASN A 104 8.32 4.97 1.78
C ASN A 104 9.82 4.74 2.01
N PHE A 105 10.28 5.13 3.17
CA PHE A 105 11.52 4.69 3.79
C PHE A 105 11.18 4.11 5.15
#